data_dc6f512c5d0e31e99605c4462ad271e1
#
_entry.id   dc6f512c5d0e31e99605c4462ad271e1
#
_cell.length_a   1.000
_cell.length_b   1.000
_cell.length_c   1.000
_cell.angle_alpha   90.00
_cell.angle_beta   90.00
_cell.angle_gamma   90.00
#
_symmetry.space_group_name_H-M   'P 1'
#
loop_
_entity.id
_entity.type
_entity.pdbx_description
1 polymer ?
#
loop_
_entity_poly.entity_id
_entity_poly.type
_entity_poly.pdbx_seq_one_letter_code
_entity_poly.pdbx_strand_id
1 'polypeptide(L)'
;MRTPIMSCCRLMAVALFLFCSMPLFAQRQDILLNDNWKFRFSHQVQKGSEIRVDLPHTWNTQDALSGKIDYKRGIGNYEKKLFIRPEWQGKRLFLRFEGANSIADVFINRRHIGEHRGGYGAFVFEITGEVNYGKENSILVR
;
A
#
# COMPACT_ATOMS: atom_id res chain seq x y z
N MET A 1 44.48 50.05 -15.12
CA MET A 1 43.75 48.93 -15.81
C MET A 1 43.35 47.90 -14.74
N ARG A 2 42.10 47.87 -14.31
CA ARG A 2 41.57 46.88 -13.35
C ARG A 2 41.03 45.70 -14.11
N THR A 3 41.55 44.53 -13.83
CA THR A 3 41.33 43.27 -14.56
C THR A 3 39.88 42.78 -14.43
N PRO A 4 39.25 42.27 -15.53
CA PRO A 4 37.85 41.81 -15.56
C PRO A 4 37.63 40.42 -14.91
N ILE A 5 38.64 39.81 -14.34
CA ILE A 5 38.60 38.44 -13.78
C ILE A 5 37.71 38.34 -12.53
N MET A 6 37.63 39.39 -11.71
CA MET A 6 36.79 39.38 -10.51
C MET A 6 35.28 39.40 -10.79
N SER A 7 34.85 39.88 -11.94
CA SER A 7 33.42 39.92 -12.29
C SER A 7 32.87 38.55 -12.72
N CYS A 8 33.68 37.72 -13.37
CA CYS A 8 33.29 36.38 -13.85
C CYS A 8 33.09 35.38 -12.70
N CYS A 9 33.95 35.41 -11.67
CA CYS A 9 33.81 34.59 -10.47
C CYS A 9 32.53 34.92 -9.68
N ARG A 10 32.14 36.19 -9.61
CA ARG A 10 30.92 36.61 -8.90
C ARG A 10 29.66 36.17 -9.66
N LEU A 11 29.65 36.22 -10.98
CA LEU A 11 28.56 35.74 -11.80
C LEU A 11 28.42 34.23 -11.74
N MET A 12 29.50 33.47 -11.73
CA MET A 12 29.47 32.00 -11.56
C MET A 12 28.95 31.58 -10.16
N ALA A 13 29.36 32.29 -9.11
CA ALA A 13 28.89 32.00 -7.75
C ALA A 13 27.38 32.26 -7.59
N VAL A 14 26.85 33.33 -8.18
CA VAL A 14 25.41 33.63 -8.17
C VAL A 14 24.62 32.62 -8.98
N ALA A 15 25.13 32.17 -10.14
CA ALA A 15 24.51 31.13 -10.94
C ALA A 15 24.47 29.78 -10.21
N LEU A 16 25.53 29.43 -9.48
CA LEU A 16 25.58 28.20 -8.68
C LEU A 16 24.60 28.25 -7.49
N PHE A 17 24.40 29.41 -6.87
CA PHE A 17 23.44 29.60 -5.77
C PHE A 17 21.97 29.53 -6.26
N LEU A 18 21.68 30.01 -7.46
CA LEU A 18 20.35 29.93 -8.06
C LEU A 18 19.96 28.49 -8.47
N PHE A 19 20.94 27.65 -8.80
CA PHE A 19 20.70 26.23 -9.12
C PHE A 19 20.40 25.37 -7.86
N CYS A 20 20.83 25.80 -6.67
CA CYS A 20 20.65 25.08 -5.41
C CYS A 20 19.27 25.35 -4.76
N SER A 21 18.48 26.27 -5.29
CA SER A 21 17.18 26.66 -4.71
C SER A 21 15.97 26.05 -5.45
N MET A 22 16.14 24.96 -6.20
CA MET A 22 15.00 24.24 -6.74
C MET A 22 14.25 23.55 -5.59
N PRO A 23 12.99 23.91 -5.33
CA PRO A 23 12.21 23.24 -4.30
C PRO A 23 12.04 21.77 -4.70
N LEU A 24 12.58 20.86 -3.87
CA LEU A 24 12.29 19.43 -3.97
C LEU A 24 10.83 19.21 -3.51
N PHE A 25 9.90 19.23 -4.43
CA PHE A 25 8.53 18.81 -4.12
C PHE A 25 8.52 17.29 -3.90
N ALA A 26 8.31 16.88 -2.66
CA ALA A 26 8.01 15.49 -2.35
C ALA A 26 6.62 15.18 -2.94
N GLN A 27 6.58 14.47 -4.07
CA GLN A 27 5.32 14.08 -4.70
C GLN A 27 4.82 12.77 -4.09
N ARG A 28 3.69 12.82 -3.38
CA ARG A 28 2.93 11.65 -2.97
C ARG A 28 2.13 11.14 -4.17
N GLN A 29 2.16 9.84 -4.38
CA GLN A 29 1.31 9.14 -5.34
C GLN A 29 0.46 8.12 -4.59
N ASP A 30 -0.86 8.18 -4.76
CA ASP A 30 -1.80 7.21 -4.23
C ASP A 30 -2.27 6.29 -5.36
N ILE A 31 -2.27 4.98 -5.10
CA ILE A 31 -2.69 3.94 -6.05
C ILE A 31 -3.77 3.12 -5.37
N LEU A 32 -4.95 3.08 -5.98
CA LEU A 32 -6.07 2.30 -5.47
C LEU A 32 -5.86 0.81 -5.79
N LEU A 33 -6.04 -0.04 -4.77
CA LEU A 33 -5.85 -1.48 -4.87
C LEU A 33 -7.15 -2.27 -4.62
N ASN A 34 -8.32 -1.69 -4.88
CA ASN A 34 -9.60 -2.25 -4.48
C ASN A 34 -10.08 -3.42 -5.34
N ASP A 35 -9.63 -3.52 -6.57
CA ASP A 35 -10.11 -4.51 -7.54
C ASP A 35 -9.45 -5.88 -7.41
N ASN A 36 -10.18 -6.92 -7.79
CA ASN A 36 -9.67 -8.26 -8.12
C ASN A 36 -8.87 -8.94 -6.99
N TRP A 37 -9.36 -8.87 -5.76
CA TRP A 37 -8.83 -9.64 -4.63
C TRP A 37 -9.34 -11.08 -4.66
N LYS A 38 -8.53 -12.03 -4.23
CA LYS A 38 -8.97 -13.38 -3.91
C LYS A 38 -9.45 -13.41 -2.47
N PHE A 39 -10.64 -13.92 -2.25
CA PHE A 39 -11.21 -14.10 -0.92
C PHE A 39 -11.52 -15.57 -0.65
N ARG A 40 -11.21 -16.04 0.56
CA ARG A 40 -11.64 -17.34 1.09
C ARG A 40 -11.73 -17.32 2.62
N PHE A 41 -12.62 -18.12 3.18
CA PHE A 41 -12.60 -18.39 4.61
C PHE A 41 -11.48 -19.37 4.99
N SER A 42 -10.87 -19.19 6.17
CA SER A 42 -9.78 -20.06 6.63
C SER A 42 -10.19 -21.52 6.86
N HIS A 43 -11.46 -21.79 7.19
CA HIS A 43 -11.99 -23.14 7.35
C HIS A 43 -12.37 -23.84 6.03
N GLN A 44 -12.39 -23.10 4.93
CA GLN A 44 -12.67 -23.66 3.60
C GLN A 44 -11.37 -24.05 2.91
N VAL A 45 -10.89 -25.26 3.16
CA VAL A 45 -9.61 -25.75 2.61
C VAL A 45 -9.78 -26.39 1.23
N GLN A 46 -11.01 -26.54 0.74
CA GLN A 46 -11.26 -27.17 -0.56
C GLN A 46 -10.72 -26.32 -1.70
N LYS A 47 -10.00 -26.98 -2.62
CA LYS A 47 -9.49 -26.37 -3.84
C LYS A 47 -10.66 -25.83 -4.66
N GLY A 48 -10.65 -24.52 -4.97
CA GLY A 48 -11.74 -23.86 -5.71
C GLY A 48 -12.73 -23.09 -4.83
N SER A 49 -12.57 -23.03 -3.50
CA SER A 49 -13.39 -22.20 -2.62
C SER A 49 -13.02 -20.71 -2.65
N GLU A 50 -12.01 -20.33 -3.45
CA GLU A 50 -11.61 -18.94 -3.64
C GLU A 50 -12.56 -18.23 -4.60
N ILE A 51 -13.03 -17.06 -4.20
CA ILE A 51 -13.80 -16.16 -5.07
C ILE A 51 -13.02 -14.87 -5.33
N ARG A 52 -13.35 -14.22 -6.45
CA ARG A 52 -12.84 -12.87 -6.76
C ARG A 52 -13.80 -11.84 -6.21
N VAL A 53 -13.27 -10.83 -5.55
CA VAL A 53 -14.04 -9.76 -4.94
C VAL A 53 -13.34 -8.42 -5.16
N ASP A 54 -14.13 -7.36 -5.24
CA ASP A 54 -13.65 -5.99 -5.18
C ASP A 54 -13.94 -5.43 -3.79
N LEU A 55 -13.10 -4.50 -3.33
CA LEU A 55 -13.25 -3.83 -2.05
C LEU A 55 -14.04 -2.52 -2.25
N PRO A 56 -14.88 -2.14 -1.28
CA PRO A 56 -15.14 -2.81 -0.01
C PRO A 56 -15.96 -4.10 -0.18
N HIS A 57 -15.61 -5.15 0.56
CA HIS A 57 -16.29 -6.44 0.54
C HIS A 57 -16.74 -6.83 1.95
N THR A 58 -17.93 -7.38 2.05
CA THR A 58 -18.42 -8.03 3.27
C THR A 58 -18.99 -9.40 2.95
N TRP A 59 -18.54 -10.41 3.67
CA TRP A 59 -18.99 -11.81 3.47
C TRP A 59 -20.36 -12.11 4.06
N ASN A 60 -20.93 -11.17 4.83
CA ASN A 60 -22.25 -11.32 5.46
C ASN A 60 -23.39 -10.66 4.67
N THR A 61 -23.13 -10.11 3.48
CA THR A 61 -24.17 -9.42 2.67
C THR A 61 -25.38 -10.30 2.42
N GLN A 62 -25.17 -11.55 2.03
CA GLN A 62 -26.25 -12.49 1.73
C GLN A 62 -27.06 -12.85 2.98
N ASP A 63 -26.39 -13.02 4.12
CA ASP A 63 -27.05 -13.35 5.38
C ASP A 63 -27.88 -12.16 5.89
N ALA A 64 -27.37 -10.95 5.76
CA ALA A 64 -28.11 -9.72 6.10
C ALA A 64 -29.35 -9.52 5.20
N LEU A 65 -29.24 -9.73 3.90
CA LEU A 65 -30.35 -9.59 2.95
C LEU A 65 -31.43 -10.67 3.12
N SER A 66 -31.05 -11.87 3.59
CA SER A 66 -31.98 -12.98 3.82
C SER A 66 -32.66 -12.94 5.19
N GLY A 67 -32.42 -11.91 6.01
CA GLY A 67 -32.99 -11.78 7.35
C GLY A 67 -32.46 -12.79 8.36
N LYS A 68 -31.37 -13.50 8.06
CA LYS A 68 -30.74 -14.40 9.01
C LYS A 68 -30.06 -13.63 10.13
N ILE A 69 -30.32 -14.00 11.36
CA ILE A 69 -29.75 -13.39 12.56
C ILE A 69 -28.33 -13.91 12.83
N ASP A 70 -27.98 -15.07 12.25
CA ASP A 70 -26.69 -15.73 12.48
C ASP A 70 -25.66 -15.28 11.42
N TYR A 71 -24.87 -14.29 11.79
CA TYR A 71 -23.79 -13.80 10.95
C TYR A 71 -22.60 -14.76 10.98
N LYS A 72 -22.05 -15.06 9.81
CA LYS A 72 -20.81 -15.83 9.70
C LYS A 72 -19.67 -15.10 10.38
N ARG A 73 -19.10 -15.77 11.38
CA ARG A 73 -17.90 -15.31 12.11
C ARG A 73 -16.72 -16.20 11.72
N GLY A 74 -15.54 -15.63 11.64
CA GLY A 74 -14.34 -16.40 11.34
C GLY A 74 -13.23 -15.54 10.75
N ILE A 75 -12.25 -16.21 10.19
CA ILE A 75 -11.10 -15.58 9.56
C ILE A 75 -11.30 -15.61 8.05
N GLY A 76 -11.35 -14.43 7.45
CA GLY A 76 -11.33 -14.23 6.02
C GLY A 76 -9.90 -13.95 5.54
N ASN A 77 -9.47 -14.62 4.47
CA ASN A 77 -8.19 -14.36 3.84
C ASN A 77 -8.43 -13.60 2.53
N TYR A 78 -7.83 -12.43 2.43
CA TYR A 78 -7.82 -11.60 1.22
C TYR A 78 -6.41 -11.61 0.65
N GLU A 79 -6.25 -12.10 -0.57
CA GLU A 79 -4.97 -12.18 -1.23
C GLU A 79 -4.96 -11.36 -2.51
N LYS A 80 -3.90 -10.57 -2.71
CA LYS A 80 -3.65 -9.82 -3.94
C LYS A 80 -2.19 -9.95 -4.35
N LYS A 81 -1.98 -10.07 -5.64
CA LYS A 81 -0.65 -9.94 -6.24
C LYS A 81 -0.47 -8.53 -6.78
N LEU A 82 0.64 -7.91 -6.44
CA LEU A 82 0.97 -6.55 -6.82
C LEU A 82 2.39 -6.49 -7.40
N PHE A 83 2.51 -6.01 -8.63
CA PHE A 83 3.80 -5.72 -9.22
C PHE A 83 4.33 -4.39 -8.69
N ILE A 84 5.49 -4.42 -8.03
CA ILE A 84 6.16 -3.22 -7.52
C ILE A 84 7.17 -2.75 -8.57
N ARG A 85 6.96 -1.55 -9.08
CA ARG A 85 7.78 -0.98 -10.15
C ARG A 85 9.22 -0.73 -9.70
N PRO A 86 10.24 -0.99 -10.56
CA PRO A 86 11.63 -0.74 -10.23
C PRO A 86 11.93 0.71 -9.86
N GLU A 87 11.27 1.66 -10.51
CA GLU A 87 11.45 3.10 -10.31
C GLU A 87 10.93 3.62 -8.96
N TRP A 88 10.30 2.75 -8.18
CA TRP A 88 9.92 3.05 -6.79
C TRP A 88 11.01 2.69 -5.78
N GLN A 89 12.09 2.07 -6.24
CA GLN A 89 13.26 1.82 -5.38
C GLN A 89 13.82 3.15 -4.85
N GLY A 90 14.07 3.20 -3.55
CA GLY A 90 14.49 4.43 -2.87
C GLY A 90 13.34 5.35 -2.43
N LYS A 91 12.08 5.04 -2.78
CA LYS A 91 10.89 5.72 -2.25
C LYS A 91 10.33 4.96 -1.05
N ARG A 92 9.63 5.67 -0.18
CA ARG A 92 8.88 5.04 0.91
C ARG A 92 7.53 4.55 0.40
N LEU A 93 7.23 3.29 0.64
CA LEU A 93 5.99 2.63 0.23
C LEU A 93 5.16 2.32 1.46
N PHE A 94 3.89 2.66 1.38
CA PHE A 94 2.93 2.44 2.46
C PHE A 94 1.71 1.71 1.92
N LEU A 95 1.20 0.76 2.69
CA LEU A 95 -0.09 0.13 2.48
C LEU A 95 -1.09 0.77 3.45
N ARG A 96 -2.08 1.46 2.91
CA ARG A 96 -3.12 2.15 3.69
C ARG A 96 -4.44 1.41 3.55
N PHE A 97 -5.10 1.24 4.69
CA PHE A 97 -6.45 0.72 4.80
C PHE A 97 -7.36 1.82 5.32
N GLU A 98 -8.53 1.99 4.70
CA GLU A 98 -9.53 2.95 5.18
C GLU A 98 -10.36 2.39 6.34
N GLY A 99 -10.40 1.06 6.45
CA GLY A 99 -11.01 0.33 7.56
C GLY A 99 -11.01 -1.16 7.28
N ALA A 100 -10.89 -1.97 8.33
CA ALA A 100 -11.05 -3.43 8.25
C ALA A 100 -11.57 -3.95 9.59
N ASN A 101 -12.74 -4.57 9.59
CA ASN A 101 -13.41 -5.03 10.81
C ASN A 101 -13.09 -6.51 11.05
N SER A 102 -12.66 -6.89 12.22
CA SER A 102 -12.36 -6.13 13.44
C SER A 102 -10.88 -6.23 13.81
N ILE A 103 -10.19 -7.23 13.27
CA ILE A 103 -8.74 -7.46 13.42
C ILE A 103 -8.21 -7.71 12.02
N ALA A 104 -7.12 -7.05 11.67
CA ALA A 104 -6.45 -7.21 10.39
C ALA A 104 -4.97 -7.52 10.59
N ASP A 105 -4.58 -8.77 10.31
CA ASP A 105 -3.19 -9.20 10.19
C ASP A 105 -2.73 -9.03 8.76
N VAL A 106 -1.66 -8.27 8.54
CA VAL A 106 -1.15 -7.96 7.21
C VAL A 106 0.19 -8.64 6.98
N PHE A 107 0.31 -9.30 5.83
CA PHE A 107 1.52 -10.00 5.40
C PHE A 107 1.93 -9.54 4.01
N ILE A 108 3.24 -9.33 3.80
CA ILE A 108 3.85 -9.12 2.49
C ILE A 108 4.86 -10.24 2.26
N ASN A 109 4.74 -10.94 1.12
CA ASN A 109 5.63 -12.05 0.76
C ASN A 109 5.75 -13.10 1.88
N ARG A 110 4.66 -13.39 2.58
CA ARG A 110 4.54 -14.28 3.75
C ARG A 110 5.20 -13.76 5.05
N ARG A 111 5.76 -12.55 5.06
CA ARG A 111 6.27 -11.92 6.29
C ARG A 111 5.16 -11.13 6.94
N HIS A 112 4.96 -11.33 8.23
CA HIS A 112 4.01 -10.53 9.02
C HIS A 112 4.53 -9.12 9.17
N ILE A 113 3.71 -8.13 8.78
CA ILE A 113 4.04 -6.70 8.80
C ILE A 113 3.49 -6.05 10.05
N GLY A 114 2.28 -6.46 10.44
CA GLY A 114 1.64 -5.93 11.63
C GLY A 114 0.18 -6.33 11.74
N GLU A 115 -0.39 -6.04 12.89
CA GLU A 115 -1.80 -6.24 13.21
C GLU A 115 -2.45 -4.90 13.52
N HIS A 116 -3.68 -4.71 13.07
CA HIS A 116 -4.55 -3.61 13.48
C HIS A 116 -5.82 -4.17 14.14
N ARG A 117 -6.21 -3.57 15.26
CA ARG A 117 -7.45 -3.88 15.98
C ARG A 117 -8.37 -2.67 15.97
N GLY A 118 -9.56 -2.84 15.42
CA GLY A 118 -10.57 -1.81 15.28
C GLY A 118 -11.26 -1.89 13.93
N GLY A 119 -12.53 -1.46 13.86
CA GLY A 119 -13.34 -1.63 12.65
C GLY A 119 -13.48 -0.39 11.78
N TYR A 120 -13.24 0.80 12.34
CA TYR A 120 -13.69 2.06 11.75
C TYR A 120 -12.58 3.09 11.50
N GLY A 121 -11.37 2.83 11.97
CA GLY A 121 -10.23 3.73 11.79
C GLY A 121 -9.37 3.36 10.59
N ALA A 122 -8.86 4.36 9.88
CA ALA A 122 -7.83 4.14 8.89
C ALA A 122 -6.49 3.81 9.57
N PHE A 123 -5.72 2.91 8.98
CA PHE A 123 -4.40 2.54 9.46
C PHE A 123 -3.42 2.32 8.31
N VAL A 124 -2.12 2.37 8.61
CA VAL A 124 -1.07 2.36 7.61
C VAL A 124 0.08 1.49 8.08
N PHE A 125 0.62 0.67 7.17
CA PHE A 125 1.87 -0.04 7.37
C PHE A 125 2.91 0.39 6.34
N GLU A 126 4.12 0.67 6.76
CA GLU A 126 5.24 0.86 5.84
C GLU A 126 5.73 -0.50 5.35
N ILE A 127 5.84 -0.63 4.03
CA ILE A 127 6.23 -1.89 3.37
C ILE A 127 7.52 -1.76 2.55
N THR A 128 8.23 -0.65 2.67
CA THR A 128 9.43 -0.31 1.87
C THR A 128 10.49 -1.40 1.90
N GLY A 129 10.78 -1.97 3.09
CA GLY A 129 11.79 -3.02 3.27
C GLY A 129 11.28 -4.45 3.02
N GLU A 130 9.99 -4.63 2.74
CA GLU A 130 9.35 -5.93 2.67
C GLU A 130 8.99 -6.36 1.24
N VAL A 131 9.11 -5.43 0.30
CA VAL A 131 8.77 -5.66 -1.11
C VAL A 131 9.99 -5.95 -1.96
N ASN A 132 9.78 -6.72 -3.03
CA ASN A 132 10.76 -6.96 -4.08
C ASN A 132 10.45 -6.03 -5.26
N TYR A 133 11.35 -5.10 -5.56
CA TYR A 133 11.21 -4.18 -6.68
C TYR A 133 11.41 -4.91 -8.03
N GLY A 134 10.67 -4.49 -9.06
CA GLY A 134 10.69 -5.13 -10.38
C GLY A 134 10.05 -6.52 -10.42
N LYS A 135 9.31 -6.90 -9.37
CA LYS A 135 8.71 -8.23 -9.23
C LYS A 135 7.29 -8.16 -8.71
N GLU A 136 6.57 -9.26 -8.89
CA GLU A 136 5.28 -9.49 -8.27
C GLU A 136 5.48 -9.82 -6.78
N ASN A 137 4.71 -9.16 -5.93
CA ASN A 137 4.68 -9.36 -4.49
C ASN A 137 3.28 -9.85 -4.07
N SER A 138 3.21 -10.68 -3.05
CA SER A 138 1.94 -11.12 -2.50
C SER A 138 1.57 -10.29 -1.28
N ILE A 139 0.34 -9.80 -1.26
CA ILE A 139 -0.30 -9.18 -0.10
C ILE A 139 -1.32 -10.18 0.42
N LEU A 140 -1.28 -10.49 1.72
CA LEU A 140 -2.30 -11.26 2.41
C LEU A 140 -2.80 -10.44 3.60
N VAL A 141 -4.11 -10.32 3.71
CA VAL A 141 -4.82 -9.72 4.87
C VAL A 141 -5.76 -10.77 5.46
N ARG A 142 -5.67 -10.96 6.79
CA ARG A 142 -6.47 -11.95 7.52
C ARG A 142 -7.30 -11.26 8.56
#